data_c2bf441e12737b6b17bf8e1aea9eebb6
#
_entry.id   c2bf441e12737b6b17bf8e1aea9eebb6
#
_cell.length_a   1.000
_cell.length_b   1.000
_cell.length_c   1.000
_cell.angle_alpha   90.00
_cell.angle_beta   90.00
_cell.angle_gamma   90.00
#
_symmetry.space_group_name_H-M   'P 1'
#
loop_
_entity.id
_entity.type
_entity.pdbx_description
1 polymer ?
#
loop_
_entity_poly.entity_id
_entity_poly.type
_entity_poly.pdbx_seq_one_letter_code
_entity_poly.pdbx_strand_id
1 'polypeptide(L)'
;MGKDDYDMNEMDKPDKLISLAMELQAIAQNGLAYTRDAFDKERFDRVREIAAEIMAMKTELPLEKVKDVFCGEYGYQTPKLDTRAAIFQDGKILLVKEAGGWSLPGGWCDYNQTPASNTVKEVKEEAGLYVEPVKVIAIQDRNRHNFPQYANPICKIFFLCKVLGGSFQENIETTESGFFSQDELPALNGDKNTLEQIKMCFDAAADPDWKTLFD
;
A
#
# COMPACT_ATOMS: atom_id res chain seq x y z
N MET A 1 9.59 -25.98 -15.85
CA MET A 1 9.63 -26.73 -14.59
C MET A 1 10.92 -26.35 -13.89
N GLY A 2 10.88 -25.49 -12.93
CA GLY A 2 11.95 -24.97 -12.08
C GLY A 2 11.33 -23.84 -11.29
N LYS A 3 10.92 -24.12 -10.06
CA LYS A 3 10.65 -23.07 -9.09
C LYS A 3 12.03 -22.50 -8.78
N ASP A 4 12.30 -21.31 -9.27
CA ASP A 4 13.39 -20.50 -8.76
C ASP A 4 12.97 -20.04 -7.37
N ASP A 5 13.45 -20.78 -6.34
CA ASP A 5 13.45 -20.34 -4.96
C ASP A 5 14.35 -19.08 -4.91
N TYR A 6 13.77 -17.91 -5.09
CA TYR A 6 14.42 -16.66 -4.71
C TYR A 6 14.65 -16.72 -3.21
N ASP A 7 15.90 -16.93 -2.85
CA ASP A 7 16.40 -16.90 -1.47
C ASP A 7 16.19 -15.47 -0.94
N MET A 8 15.03 -15.21 -0.32
CA MET A 8 14.74 -13.93 0.32
C MET A 8 15.78 -13.69 1.41
N ASN A 9 16.48 -12.58 1.31
CA ASN A 9 17.41 -12.12 2.34
C ASN A 9 16.71 -12.20 3.72
N GLU A 10 17.42 -12.53 4.77
CA GLU A 10 16.84 -12.61 6.14
C GLU A 10 16.15 -11.30 6.57
N MET A 11 16.55 -10.15 5.98
CA MET A 11 15.93 -8.84 6.23
C MET A 11 14.57 -8.64 5.54
N ASP A 12 14.23 -9.49 4.55
CA ASP A 12 12.98 -9.41 3.80
C ASP A 12 11.91 -10.37 4.33
N LYS A 13 12.21 -11.12 5.40
CA LYS A 13 11.22 -12.01 6.04
C LYS A 13 10.36 -11.24 7.02
N PRO A 14 9.03 -11.48 7.00
CA PRO A 14 8.13 -10.90 7.98
C PRO A 14 8.59 -11.19 9.41
N ASP A 15 8.74 -10.15 10.24
CA ASP A 15 9.02 -10.35 11.67
C ASP A 15 7.82 -11.04 12.33
N LYS A 16 8.05 -12.27 12.80
CA LYS A 16 7.01 -13.10 13.40
C LYS A 16 6.34 -12.44 14.60
N LEU A 17 7.09 -11.68 15.42
CA LEU A 17 6.52 -11.00 16.59
C LEU A 17 5.67 -9.81 16.18
N ILE A 18 6.08 -9.06 15.17
CA ILE A 18 5.27 -7.97 14.60
C ILE A 18 3.95 -8.54 14.05
N SER A 19 4.02 -9.63 13.28
CA SER A 19 2.83 -10.29 12.73
C SER A 19 1.88 -10.77 13.83
N LEU A 20 2.40 -11.37 14.91
CA LEU A 20 1.59 -11.79 16.06
C LEU A 20 0.97 -10.61 16.82
N ALA A 21 1.71 -9.49 16.98
CA ALA A 21 1.15 -8.29 17.59
C ALA A 21 0.00 -7.72 16.76
N MET A 22 0.14 -7.68 15.43
CA MET A 22 -0.93 -7.26 14.52
C MET A 22 -2.17 -8.16 14.63
N GLU A 23 -1.98 -9.47 14.69
CA GLU A 23 -3.08 -10.43 14.85
C GLU A 23 -3.80 -10.25 16.19
N LEU A 24 -3.07 -10.12 17.31
CA LEU A 24 -3.62 -9.85 18.62
C LEU A 24 -4.41 -8.53 18.66
N GLN A 25 -3.87 -7.47 18.05
CA GLN A 25 -4.56 -6.18 17.94
C GLN A 25 -5.88 -6.32 17.14
N ALA A 26 -5.85 -7.03 16.01
CA ALA A 26 -7.04 -7.24 15.19
C ALA A 26 -8.13 -8.03 15.95
N ILE A 27 -7.74 -9.11 16.65
CA ILE A 27 -8.65 -9.91 17.47
C ILE A 27 -9.28 -9.02 18.57
N ALA A 28 -8.46 -8.24 19.27
CA ALA A 28 -8.92 -7.38 20.34
C ALA A 28 -9.86 -6.28 19.83
N GLN A 29 -9.50 -5.58 18.76
CA GLN A 29 -10.33 -4.53 18.17
C GLN A 29 -11.68 -5.08 17.69
N ASN A 30 -11.68 -6.23 17.01
CA ASN A 30 -12.91 -6.88 16.54
C ASN A 30 -13.77 -7.35 17.73
N GLY A 31 -13.15 -7.89 18.78
CA GLY A 31 -13.85 -8.24 20.02
C GLY A 31 -14.51 -7.04 20.67
N LEU A 32 -13.79 -5.92 20.82
CA LEU A 32 -14.31 -4.66 21.37
C LEU A 32 -15.46 -4.07 20.55
N ALA A 33 -15.43 -4.25 19.22
CA ALA A 33 -16.48 -3.74 18.32
C ALA A 33 -17.84 -4.42 18.56
N TYR A 34 -17.87 -5.69 19.00
CA TYR A 34 -19.08 -6.48 19.09
C TYR A 34 -19.49 -6.89 20.52
N THR A 35 -18.52 -6.96 21.45
CA THR A 35 -18.86 -7.38 22.83
C THR A 35 -19.79 -6.40 23.53
N ARG A 36 -20.74 -6.95 24.30
CA ARG A 36 -21.59 -6.20 25.21
C ARG A 36 -21.30 -6.52 26.67
N ASP A 37 -20.46 -7.52 26.90
CA ASP A 37 -20.06 -7.95 28.23
C ASP A 37 -18.90 -7.11 28.76
N ALA A 38 -19.01 -6.60 29.98
CA ALA A 38 -17.99 -5.73 30.58
C ALA A 38 -16.69 -6.47 30.87
N PHE A 39 -16.74 -7.76 31.21
CA PHE A 39 -15.56 -8.55 31.51
C PHE A 39 -14.83 -8.93 30.20
N ASP A 40 -15.57 -9.20 29.15
CA ASP A 40 -14.95 -9.44 27.84
C ASP A 40 -14.30 -8.18 27.29
N LYS A 41 -14.93 -7.00 27.50
CA LYS A 41 -14.32 -5.72 27.14
C LYS A 41 -12.98 -5.53 27.84
N GLU A 42 -12.92 -5.74 29.16
CA GLU A 42 -11.66 -5.66 29.92
C GLU A 42 -10.60 -6.63 29.41
N ARG A 43 -10.98 -7.87 29.05
CA ARG A 43 -10.06 -8.86 28.45
C ARG A 43 -9.53 -8.42 27.10
N PHE A 44 -10.39 -7.94 26.21
CA PHE A 44 -9.96 -7.45 24.90
C PHE A 44 -9.11 -6.18 25.00
N ASP A 45 -9.45 -5.26 25.91
CA ASP A 45 -8.59 -4.10 26.19
C ASP A 45 -7.19 -4.56 26.65
N ARG A 46 -7.10 -5.59 27.51
CA ARG A 46 -5.81 -6.14 27.94
C ARG A 46 -5.04 -6.83 26.81
N VAL A 47 -5.71 -7.59 25.93
CA VAL A 47 -5.07 -8.19 24.74
C VAL A 47 -4.50 -7.10 23.82
N ARG A 48 -5.23 -6.00 23.65
CA ARG A 48 -4.81 -4.84 22.87
C ARG A 48 -3.57 -4.16 23.46
N GLU A 49 -3.51 -4.02 24.79
CA GLU A 49 -2.32 -3.51 25.47
C GLU A 49 -1.10 -4.41 25.29
N ILE A 50 -1.26 -5.73 25.41
CA ILE A 50 -0.18 -6.70 25.20
C ILE A 50 0.37 -6.59 23.76
N ALA A 51 -0.52 -6.45 22.77
CA ALA A 51 -0.12 -6.23 21.38
C ALA A 51 0.72 -4.95 21.21
N ALA A 52 0.31 -3.87 21.86
CA ALA A 52 1.05 -2.61 21.86
C ALA A 52 2.41 -2.72 22.58
N GLU A 53 2.47 -3.44 23.69
CA GLU A 53 3.73 -3.70 24.41
C GLU A 53 4.73 -4.49 23.53
N ILE A 54 4.27 -5.54 22.81
CA ILE A 54 5.11 -6.31 21.89
C ILE A 54 5.62 -5.41 20.76
N MET A 55 4.74 -4.59 20.18
CA MET A 55 5.12 -3.66 19.11
C MET A 55 6.13 -2.61 19.59
N ALA A 56 5.96 -2.06 20.81
CA ALA A 56 6.89 -1.10 21.41
C ALA A 56 8.28 -1.71 21.62
N MET A 57 8.37 -2.97 22.08
CA MET A 57 9.64 -3.69 22.24
C MET A 57 10.37 -3.90 20.90
N LYS A 58 9.63 -4.00 19.79
CA LYS A 58 10.20 -4.25 18.46
C LYS A 58 10.57 -2.97 17.71
N THR A 59 9.87 -1.89 17.96
CA THR A 59 10.05 -0.63 17.22
C THR A 59 10.90 0.39 17.99
N GLU A 60 11.24 0.10 19.24
CA GLU A 60 11.94 1.02 20.16
C GLU A 60 11.19 2.36 20.38
N LEU A 61 9.92 2.42 20.00
CA LEU A 61 9.07 3.58 20.21
C LEU A 61 8.48 3.56 21.62
N PRO A 62 8.23 4.75 22.23
CA PRO A 62 7.51 4.84 23.48
C PRO A 62 6.12 4.17 23.38
N LEU A 63 5.76 3.39 24.41
CA LEU A 63 4.50 2.62 24.42
C LEU A 63 3.26 3.49 24.14
N GLU A 64 3.20 4.69 24.70
CA GLU A 64 2.07 5.60 24.46
C GLU A 64 1.95 6.00 22.99
N LYS A 65 3.07 6.26 22.33
CA LYS A 65 3.07 6.55 20.89
C LYS A 65 2.62 5.35 20.05
N VAL A 66 3.03 4.14 20.45
CA VAL A 66 2.57 2.91 19.79
C VAL A 66 1.06 2.75 19.99
N LYS A 67 0.53 2.96 21.20
CA LYS A 67 -0.91 2.90 21.46
C LYS A 67 -1.68 3.89 20.58
N ASP A 68 -1.23 5.13 20.48
CA ASP A 68 -1.88 6.15 19.64
C ASP A 68 -1.98 5.75 18.15
N VAL A 69 -0.90 5.21 17.60
CA VAL A 69 -0.82 4.88 16.18
C VAL A 69 -1.40 3.51 15.87
N PHE A 70 -1.11 2.51 16.71
CA PHE A 70 -1.44 1.11 16.47
C PHE A 70 -2.80 0.71 17.04
N CYS A 71 -3.23 1.37 18.12
CA CYS A 71 -4.48 1.09 18.81
C CYS A 71 -5.51 2.23 18.70
N GLY A 72 -5.30 3.23 17.84
CA GLY A 72 -6.16 4.43 17.74
C GLY A 72 -7.48 4.19 17.01
N GLU A 73 -7.65 3.07 16.33
CA GLU A 73 -8.88 2.78 15.57
C GLU A 73 -9.91 2.00 16.37
N TYR A 74 -11.18 2.18 15.99
CA TYR A 74 -12.35 1.52 16.60
C TYR A 74 -13.18 0.84 15.51
N GLY A 75 -14.02 -0.11 15.91
CA GLY A 75 -14.84 -0.89 15.00
C GLY A 75 -14.10 -2.11 14.44
N TYR A 76 -14.71 -2.80 13.48
CA TYR A 76 -14.09 -3.97 12.84
C TYR A 76 -12.87 -3.55 12.04
N GLN A 77 -11.72 -4.17 12.33
CA GLN A 77 -10.49 -3.85 11.62
C GLN A 77 -10.52 -4.40 10.20
N THR A 78 -10.32 -3.52 9.23
CA THR A 78 -10.23 -3.87 7.80
C THR A 78 -8.95 -3.29 7.21
N PRO A 79 -8.43 -3.86 6.12
CA PRO A 79 -7.33 -3.23 5.38
C PRO A 79 -7.76 -1.86 4.86
N LYS A 80 -6.86 -0.89 4.95
CA LYS A 80 -7.01 0.39 4.24
C LYS A 80 -6.78 0.17 2.75
N LEU A 81 -7.48 0.93 1.91
CA LEU A 81 -7.29 0.86 0.47
C LEU A 81 -6.27 1.90 0.01
N ASP A 82 -5.32 1.46 -0.81
CA ASP A 82 -4.32 2.28 -1.51
C ASP A 82 -4.46 2.01 -3.01
N THR A 83 -4.56 3.05 -3.83
CA THR A 83 -4.69 2.91 -5.29
C THR A 83 -3.46 3.44 -6.00
N ARG A 84 -3.01 2.73 -7.04
CA ARG A 84 -1.85 3.10 -7.85
C ARG A 84 -2.19 3.07 -9.33
N ALA A 85 -1.78 4.09 -10.08
CA ALA A 85 -2.00 4.22 -11.51
C ALA A 85 -0.75 3.86 -12.30
N ALA A 86 -0.83 2.83 -13.15
CA ALA A 86 0.15 2.56 -14.19
C ALA A 86 -0.28 3.28 -15.48
N ILE A 87 0.50 4.26 -15.88
CA ILE A 87 0.23 5.12 -17.04
C ILE A 87 1.40 5.01 -17.99
N PHE A 88 1.14 4.71 -19.25
CA PHE A 88 2.18 4.50 -20.26
C PHE A 88 2.09 5.50 -21.41
N GLN A 89 3.25 5.96 -21.87
CA GLN A 89 3.43 6.72 -23.09
C GLN A 89 4.73 6.25 -23.77
N ASP A 90 4.65 5.89 -25.04
CA ASP A 90 5.80 5.44 -25.85
C ASP A 90 6.64 4.31 -25.21
N GLY A 91 5.94 3.35 -24.56
CA GLY A 91 6.56 2.22 -23.86
C GLY A 91 7.24 2.55 -22.53
N LYS A 92 7.06 3.77 -22.02
CA LYS A 92 7.60 4.25 -20.74
C LYS A 92 6.48 4.44 -19.71
N ILE A 93 6.78 4.16 -18.45
CA ILE A 93 5.84 4.32 -17.33
C ILE A 93 6.00 5.69 -16.69
N LEU A 94 4.88 6.31 -16.32
CA LEU A 94 4.86 7.55 -15.56
C LEU A 94 5.17 7.27 -14.10
N LEU A 95 6.12 8.01 -13.56
CA LEU A 95 6.36 8.10 -12.13
C LEU A 95 6.31 9.56 -11.69
N VAL A 96 5.97 9.77 -10.43
CA VAL A 96 6.00 11.07 -9.75
C VAL A 96 7.01 11.02 -8.61
N LYS A 97 7.64 12.16 -8.31
CA LYS A 97 8.66 12.27 -7.27
C LYS A 97 8.12 12.99 -6.05
N GLU A 98 8.18 12.32 -4.95
CA GLU A 98 7.87 12.82 -3.61
C GLU A 98 9.10 12.74 -2.70
N ALA A 99 8.96 13.14 -1.42
CA ALA A 99 10.05 13.19 -0.47
C ALA A 99 10.82 11.85 -0.29
N GLY A 100 10.20 10.70 -0.53
CA GLY A 100 10.82 9.37 -0.36
C GLY A 100 11.38 8.76 -1.64
N GLY A 101 11.31 9.44 -2.79
CA GLY A 101 11.73 8.92 -4.09
C GLY A 101 10.60 8.86 -5.11
N TRP A 102 10.80 8.11 -6.20
CA TRP A 102 9.84 7.98 -7.28
C TRP A 102 8.84 6.85 -7.04
N SER A 103 7.60 7.07 -7.40
CA SER A 103 6.52 6.07 -7.28
C SER A 103 5.47 6.23 -8.38
N LEU A 104 4.63 5.20 -8.55
CA LEU A 104 3.39 5.35 -9.31
C LEU A 104 2.49 6.39 -8.63
N PRO A 105 1.86 7.30 -9.39
CA PRO A 105 0.86 8.19 -8.82
C PRO A 105 -0.27 7.41 -8.16
N GLY A 106 -0.71 7.89 -7.00
CA GLY A 106 -1.75 7.25 -6.21
C GLY A 106 -1.52 7.30 -4.71
N GLY A 107 -2.57 7.05 -3.95
CA GLY A 107 -2.59 7.19 -2.50
C GLY A 107 -3.74 6.47 -1.83
N TRP A 108 -4.02 6.90 -0.62
CA TRP A 108 -5.13 6.39 0.18
C TRP A 108 -6.48 6.65 -0.51
N CYS A 109 -7.32 5.62 -0.54
CA CYS A 109 -8.67 5.79 -1.07
C CYS A 109 -9.53 6.53 -0.06
N ASP A 110 -9.97 7.74 -0.40
CA ASP A 110 -10.84 8.55 0.43
C ASP A 110 -12.20 7.87 0.66
N TYR A 111 -12.82 8.14 1.82
CA TYR A 111 -14.09 7.49 2.23
C TYR A 111 -15.25 7.71 1.25
N ASN A 112 -15.21 8.76 0.47
CA ASN A 112 -16.24 9.15 -0.50
C ASN A 112 -15.86 8.83 -1.95
N GLN A 113 -14.76 8.10 -2.16
CA GLN A 113 -14.29 7.68 -3.47
C GLN A 113 -14.44 6.17 -3.66
N THR A 114 -14.66 5.76 -4.90
CA THR A 114 -14.41 4.38 -5.31
C THR A 114 -12.92 4.22 -5.62
N PRO A 115 -12.34 3.02 -5.60
CA PRO A 115 -10.93 2.84 -5.97
C PRO A 115 -10.59 3.42 -7.35
N ALA A 116 -11.47 3.29 -8.34
CA ALA A 116 -11.26 3.84 -9.67
C ALA A 116 -11.29 5.37 -9.67
N SER A 117 -12.30 6.00 -9.02
CA SER A 117 -12.38 7.47 -8.95
C SER A 117 -11.26 8.08 -8.11
N ASN A 118 -10.80 7.38 -7.05
CA ASN A 118 -9.64 7.80 -6.28
C ASN A 118 -8.38 7.81 -7.16
N THR A 119 -8.17 6.76 -7.95
CA THR A 119 -7.04 6.71 -8.89
C THR A 119 -7.03 7.90 -9.84
N VAL A 120 -8.19 8.28 -10.39
CA VAL A 120 -8.32 9.48 -11.27
C VAL A 120 -7.97 10.76 -10.51
N LYS A 121 -8.49 10.90 -9.27
CA LYS A 121 -8.22 12.03 -8.40
C LYS A 121 -6.73 12.19 -8.11
N GLU A 122 -6.08 11.12 -7.62
CA GLU A 122 -4.66 11.12 -7.27
C GLU A 122 -3.77 11.45 -8.49
N VAL A 123 -4.05 10.84 -9.65
CA VAL A 123 -3.31 11.16 -10.88
C VAL A 123 -3.46 12.63 -11.27
N LYS A 124 -4.65 13.19 -11.07
CA LYS A 124 -4.88 14.62 -11.33
C LYS A 124 -4.11 15.51 -10.37
N GLU A 125 -4.08 15.18 -9.09
CA GLU A 125 -3.42 15.95 -8.03
C GLU A 125 -1.90 15.84 -8.14
N GLU A 126 -1.36 14.63 -8.33
CA GLU A 126 0.07 14.37 -8.32
C GLU A 126 0.75 14.56 -9.68
N ALA A 127 0.09 14.22 -10.79
CA ALA A 127 0.68 14.26 -12.13
C ALA A 127 0.02 15.30 -13.06
N GLY A 128 -1.05 15.96 -12.66
CA GLY A 128 -1.76 16.94 -13.50
C GLY A 128 -2.50 16.35 -14.71
N LEU A 129 -2.56 15.03 -14.82
CA LEU A 129 -3.15 14.34 -15.96
C LEU A 129 -4.63 13.98 -15.71
N TYR A 130 -5.40 13.95 -16.78
CA TYR A 130 -6.72 13.35 -16.82
C TYR A 130 -6.60 11.94 -17.38
N VAL A 131 -7.11 10.94 -16.65
CA VAL A 131 -6.98 9.54 -17.03
C VAL A 131 -8.30 8.79 -16.90
N GLU A 132 -8.38 7.67 -17.59
CA GLU A 132 -9.45 6.69 -17.51
C GLU A 132 -8.83 5.34 -17.04
N PRO A 133 -9.21 4.80 -15.86
CA PRO A 133 -8.85 3.46 -15.48
C PRO A 133 -9.52 2.44 -16.39
N VAL A 134 -8.72 1.61 -17.07
CA VAL A 134 -9.23 0.66 -18.08
C VAL A 134 -9.16 -0.79 -17.64
N LYS A 135 -8.27 -1.12 -16.68
CA LYS A 135 -8.06 -2.49 -16.21
C LYS A 135 -7.49 -2.48 -14.79
N VAL A 136 -7.90 -3.43 -13.95
CA VAL A 136 -7.21 -3.74 -12.70
C VAL A 136 -6.04 -4.66 -13.04
N ILE A 137 -4.82 -4.23 -12.75
CA ILE A 137 -3.60 -5.01 -12.94
C ILE A 137 -3.45 -6.02 -11.83
N ALA A 138 -3.54 -5.57 -10.58
CA ALA A 138 -3.40 -6.41 -9.41
C ALA A 138 -4.14 -5.85 -8.19
N ILE A 139 -4.46 -6.76 -7.26
CA ILE A 139 -4.91 -6.47 -5.90
C ILE A 139 -3.97 -7.22 -4.96
N GLN A 140 -3.22 -6.48 -4.13
CA GLN A 140 -2.15 -7.03 -3.32
C GLN A 140 -2.25 -6.61 -1.85
N ASP A 141 -1.94 -7.53 -0.94
CA ASP A 141 -1.60 -7.19 0.43
C ASP A 141 -0.22 -6.53 0.46
N ARG A 142 -0.17 -5.25 0.85
CA ARG A 142 1.09 -4.51 0.92
C ARG A 142 2.17 -5.26 1.70
N ASN A 143 1.82 -5.88 2.80
CA ASN A 143 2.79 -6.51 3.70
C ASN A 143 3.40 -7.81 3.15
N ARG A 144 2.88 -8.34 2.04
CA ARG A 144 3.47 -9.45 1.30
C ARG A 144 4.47 -9.02 0.23
N HIS A 145 4.39 -7.75 -0.21
CA HIS A 145 5.15 -7.26 -1.36
C HIS A 145 6.09 -6.09 -1.04
N ASN A 146 5.78 -5.30 0.00
CA ASN A 146 6.60 -4.15 0.39
C ASN A 146 7.15 -4.31 1.80
N PHE A 147 8.42 -4.00 1.99
CA PHE A 147 9.10 -4.06 3.28
C PHE A 147 9.68 -2.69 3.64
N PRO A 148 9.76 -2.35 4.95
CA PRO A 148 9.29 -3.11 6.10
C PRO A 148 7.76 -3.25 6.14
N GLN A 149 7.27 -4.24 6.92
CA GLN A 149 5.83 -4.40 7.12
C GLN A 149 5.25 -3.20 7.88
N TYR A 150 4.04 -2.80 7.50
CA TYR A 150 3.26 -1.81 8.24
C TYR A 150 2.39 -2.49 9.29
N ALA A 151 2.21 -1.81 10.43
CA ALA A 151 1.37 -2.31 11.52
C ALA A 151 -0.12 -2.42 11.14
N ASN A 152 -0.58 -1.59 10.20
CA ASN A 152 -1.93 -1.67 9.67
C ASN A 152 -1.92 -2.37 8.31
N PRO A 153 -2.84 -3.33 8.07
CA PRO A 153 -2.96 -3.98 6.77
C PRO A 153 -3.41 -2.99 5.70
N ILE A 154 -2.88 -3.14 4.48
CA ILE A 154 -3.19 -2.28 3.34
C ILE A 154 -3.44 -3.16 2.12
N CYS A 155 -4.59 -2.97 1.50
CA CYS A 155 -4.93 -3.55 0.20
C CYS A 155 -4.56 -2.55 -0.89
N LYS A 156 -3.54 -2.88 -1.70
CA LYS A 156 -3.10 -2.08 -2.84
C LYS A 156 -3.79 -2.53 -4.11
N ILE A 157 -4.37 -1.59 -4.84
CA ILE A 157 -5.04 -1.84 -6.11
C ILE A 157 -4.31 -1.07 -7.21
N PHE A 158 -3.77 -1.81 -8.18
CA PHE A 158 -3.06 -1.26 -9.32
C PHE A 158 -3.99 -1.18 -10.52
N PHE A 159 -4.12 0.01 -11.11
CA PHE A 159 -4.92 0.24 -12.30
C PHE A 159 -4.05 0.57 -13.51
N LEU A 160 -4.30 -0.07 -14.63
CA LEU A 160 -3.83 0.43 -15.92
C LEU A 160 -4.73 1.58 -16.34
N CYS A 161 -4.14 2.75 -16.64
CA CYS A 161 -4.88 3.95 -16.96
C CYS A 161 -4.47 4.48 -18.34
N LYS A 162 -5.47 4.96 -19.09
CA LYS A 162 -5.30 5.65 -20.37
C LYS A 162 -5.30 7.16 -20.15
N VAL A 163 -4.33 7.87 -20.73
CA VAL A 163 -4.28 9.34 -20.69
C VAL A 163 -5.34 9.92 -21.64
N LEU A 164 -6.11 10.88 -21.12
CA LEU A 164 -7.10 11.66 -21.86
C LEU A 164 -6.61 13.08 -22.15
N GLY A 165 -5.60 13.57 -21.40
CA GLY A 165 -5.04 14.91 -21.54
C GLY A 165 -4.44 15.42 -20.24
N GLY A 166 -4.07 16.70 -20.20
CA GLY A 166 -3.46 17.33 -19.05
C GLY A 166 -1.94 17.50 -19.20
N SER A 167 -1.32 18.13 -18.22
CA SER A 167 0.12 18.29 -18.13
C SER A 167 0.54 18.45 -16.66
N PHE A 168 1.72 17.97 -16.34
CA PHE A 168 2.28 18.12 -15.01
C PHE A 168 2.50 19.60 -14.65
N GLN A 169 2.21 19.92 -13.41
CA GLN A 169 2.61 21.15 -12.74
C GLN A 169 3.07 20.79 -11.34
N GLU A 170 4.21 21.30 -10.93
CA GLU A 170 4.72 21.13 -9.57
C GLU A 170 3.68 21.57 -8.54
N ASN A 171 3.53 20.78 -7.49
CA ASN A 171 2.57 21.00 -6.42
C ASN A 171 3.18 20.70 -5.04
N ILE A 172 2.37 20.77 -3.98
CA ILE A 172 2.86 20.60 -2.60
C ILE A 172 3.41 19.20 -2.34
N GLU A 173 2.86 18.17 -3.00
CA GLU A 173 3.19 16.76 -2.76
C GLU A 173 4.23 16.23 -3.74
N THR A 174 4.16 16.64 -5.01
CA THR A 174 5.03 16.17 -6.08
C THR A 174 5.85 17.29 -6.71
N THR A 175 7.17 17.08 -6.68
CA THR A 175 8.14 18.05 -7.23
C THR A 175 8.49 17.81 -8.68
N GLU A 176 8.42 16.55 -9.13
CA GLU A 176 8.78 16.15 -10.48
C GLU A 176 7.84 15.05 -10.98
N SER A 177 7.69 14.96 -12.30
CA SER A 177 6.99 13.90 -12.99
C SER A 177 7.77 13.52 -14.24
N GLY A 178 7.85 12.22 -14.57
CA GLY A 178 8.59 11.76 -15.74
C GLY A 178 8.18 10.38 -16.19
N PHE A 179 8.46 10.10 -17.49
CA PHE A 179 8.26 8.79 -18.09
C PHE A 179 9.58 8.05 -18.18
N PHE A 180 9.64 6.82 -17.67
CA PHE A 180 10.84 6.01 -17.55
C PHE A 180 10.67 4.68 -18.26
N SER A 181 11.73 4.23 -18.96
CA SER A 181 11.81 2.87 -19.49
C SER A 181 12.08 1.88 -18.35
N GLN A 182 11.73 0.62 -18.56
CA GLN A 182 11.93 -0.42 -17.55
C GLN A 182 13.40 -0.58 -17.13
N ASP A 183 14.33 -0.34 -18.05
CA ASP A 183 15.77 -0.49 -17.82
C ASP A 183 16.43 0.77 -17.23
N GLU A 184 15.72 1.90 -17.19
CA GLU A 184 16.23 3.20 -16.71
C GLU A 184 15.34 3.80 -15.63
N LEU A 185 14.86 2.95 -14.71
CA LEU A 185 14.03 3.42 -13.59
C LEU A 185 14.87 4.23 -12.60
N PRO A 186 14.34 5.34 -12.08
CA PRO A 186 14.99 6.12 -11.02
C PRO A 186 14.94 5.40 -9.67
N ALA A 187 15.57 5.97 -8.65
CA ALA A 187 15.47 5.45 -7.28
C ALA A 187 14.02 5.46 -6.80
N LEU A 188 13.44 4.29 -6.63
CA LEU A 188 12.05 4.11 -6.21
C LEU A 188 11.86 4.34 -4.72
N ASN A 189 10.67 4.83 -4.35
CA ASN A 189 10.19 4.77 -2.98
C ASN A 189 9.63 3.37 -2.69
N GLY A 190 10.46 2.49 -2.10
CA GLY A 190 10.13 1.10 -1.81
C GLY A 190 8.91 0.91 -0.90
N ASP A 191 8.60 1.90 -0.04
CA ASP A 191 7.40 1.89 0.78
C ASP A 191 6.11 1.99 -0.06
N LYS A 192 6.20 2.72 -1.17
CA LYS A 192 5.07 2.92 -2.10
C LYS A 192 5.02 1.85 -3.18
N ASN A 193 6.13 1.64 -3.89
CA ASN A 193 6.21 0.65 -4.98
C ASN A 193 7.57 -0.03 -5.02
N THR A 194 7.57 -1.35 -5.19
CA THR A 194 8.79 -2.12 -5.45
C THR A 194 9.09 -2.22 -6.94
N LEU A 195 10.31 -2.63 -7.26
CA LEU A 195 10.72 -2.89 -8.65
C LEU A 195 9.84 -3.96 -9.31
N GLU A 196 9.48 -5.01 -8.56
CA GLU A 196 8.63 -6.11 -9.02
C GLU A 196 7.23 -5.60 -9.37
N GLN A 197 6.68 -4.68 -8.56
CA GLN A 197 5.38 -4.06 -8.83
C GLN A 197 5.41 -3.18 -10.08
N ILE A 198 6.51 -2.46 -10.32
CA ILE A 198 6.68 -1.69 -11.57
C ILE A 198 6.81 -2.63 -12.78
N LYS A 199 7.61 -3.70 -12.68
CA LYS A 199 7.71 -4.72 -13.75
C LYS A 199 6.36 -5.35 -14.06
N MET A 200 5.61 -5.75 -13.05
CA MET A 200 4.24 -6.25 -13.20
C MET A 200 3.35 -5.28 -14.00
N CYS A 201 3.49 -3.96 -13.80
CA CYS A 201 2.75 -2.97 -14.56
C CYS A 201 3.16 -2.95 -16.03
N PHE A 202 4.46 -3.09 -16.35
CA PHE A 202 4.94 -3.22 -17.73
C PHE A 202 4.39 -4.49 -18.39
N ASP A 203 4.45 -5.64 -17.72
CA ASP A 203 3.94 -6.91 -18.24
C ASP A 203 2.43 -6.81 -18.51
N ALA A 204 1.67 -6.22 -17.61
CA ALA A 204 0.23 -6.02 -17.77
C ALA A 204 -0.14 -5.05 -18.89
N ALA A 205 0.71 -4.07 -19.19
CA ALA A 205 0.51 -3.14 -20.31
C ALA A 205 0.85 -3.78 -21.65
N ALA A 206 1.82 -4.70 -21.69
CA ALA A 206 2.24 -5.42 -22.90
C ALA A 206 1.29 -6.57 -23.26
N ASP A 207 0.54 -7.12 -22.28
CA ASP A 207 -0.35 -8.27 -22.49
C ASP A 207 -1.84 -7.82 -22.56
N PRO A 208 -2.45 -7.85 -23.76
CA PRO A 208 -3.88 -7.55 -23.92
C PRO A 208 -4.80 -8.50 -23.12
N ASP A 209 -4.35 -9.76 -22.94
CA ASP A 209 -5.09 -10.83 -22.27
C ASP A 209 -4.72 -10.95 -20.77
N TRP A 210 -4.03 -9.95 -20.22
CA TRP A 210 -3.61 -9.90 -18.83
C TRP A 210 -4.74 -10.24 -17.88
N LYS A 211 -4.51 -11.20 -17.03
CA LYS A 211 -5.42 -11.56 -15.94
C LYS A 211 -4.99 -10.85 -14.67
N THR A 212 -5.93 -10.15 -14.04
CA THR A 212 -5.68 -9.49 -12.76
C THR A 212 -5.03 -10.45 -11.77
N LEU A 213 -3.87 -10.06 -11.23
CA LEU A 213 -3.21 -10.80 -10.15
C LEU A 213 -3.80 -10.41 -8.80
N PHE A 214 -3.87 -11.37 -7.91
CA PHE A 214 -4.31 -11.13 -6.52
C PHE A 214 -3.71 -12.17 -5.58
N ASP A 215 -3.50 -11.78 -4.31
CA ASP A 215 -3.01 -12.65 -3.25
C ASP A 215 -4.09 -13.61 -2.74
#